data_30deb079b591987acf6e6067f6733925
#
_entry.id   30deb079b591987acf6e6067f6733925
#
_cell.length_a   1.000
_cell.length_b   1.000
_cell.length_c   1.000
_cell.angle_alpha   90.00
_cell.angle_beta   90.00
_cell.angle_gamma   90.00
#
_symmetry.space_group_name_H-M   'P 1'
#
loop_
_entity.id
_entity.type
_entity.pdbx_description
1 polymer ?
#
loop_
_entity_poly.entity_id
_entity_poly.type
_entity_poly.pdbx_seq_one_letter_code
_entity_poly.pdbx_strand_id
1 'polypeptide(L)'
;RTLLAPSLRAAEELVADGCRAIVGACGYFAKFQREMAESLPVPVIMSSLCQVPMILGSLRPSEQLGIVCASKPSLDAATLAAAGVAPDSPLVVYGLEESEEFRTSILEGKGWMDNAKVEAEVVGTAVRLAHENPRVRALLLECSDMPPYAKSVQDATGLPVWDFVTLVDWIYEGVVKREFKGFM
;
A
#
# COMPACT_ATOMS: atom_id res chain seq x y z
N ARG A 1 -4.67 18.99 3.58
CA ARG A 1 -4.68 20.05 2.54
C ARG A 1 -3.29 20.66 2.30
N THR A 2 -2.41 20.73 3.29
CA THR A 2 -1.06 21.32 3.16
C THR A 2 -0.13 20.59 2.21
N LEU A 3 -0.30 19.28 1.99
CA LEU A 3 0.58 18.48 1.13
C LEU A 3 0.10 18.36 -0.33
N LEU A 4 -1.17 18.63 -0.63
CA LEU A 4 -1.71 18.47 -1.99
C LEU A 4 -0.98 19.36 -3.01
N ALA A 5 -0.86 20.66 -2.75
CA ALA A 5 -0.25 21.59 -3.70
C ALA A 5 1.24 21.30 -3.99
N PRO A 6 2.10 21.00 -3.00
CA PRO A 6 3.47 20.59 -3.28
C PRO A 6 3.54 19.23 -3.99
N SER A 7 2.68 18.25 -3.67
CA SER A 7 2.63 16.97 -4.37
C SER A 7 2.21 17.14 -5.84
N LEU A 8 1.24 18.01 -6.12
CA LEU A 8 0.82 18.28 -7.48
C LEU A 8 1.94 18.91 -8.31
N ARG A 9 2.64 19.91 -7.78
CA ARG A 9 3.80 20.51 -8.48
C ARG A 9 4.89 19.49 -8.78
N ALA A 10 5.24 18.65 -7.80
CA ALA A 10 6.23 17.60 -8.02
C ALA A 10 5.78 16.59 -9.10
N ALA A 11 4.50 16.25 -9.14
CA ALA A 11 3.94 15.37 -10.15
C ALA A 11 3.93 16.01 -11.54
N GLU A 12 3.61 17.31 -11.64
CA GLU A 12 3.67 18.08 -12.90
C GLU A 12 5.10 18.12 -13.47
N GLU A 13 6.12 18.30 -12.60
CA GLU A 13 7.54 18.24 -12.98
C GLU A 13 7.90 16.85 -13.53
N LEU A 14 7.50 15.77 -12.85
CA LEU A 14 7.72 14.41 -13.32
C LEU A 14 7.04 14.12 -14.67
N VAL A 15 5.83 14.62 -14.87
CA VAL A 15 5.14 14.50 -16.17
C VAL A 15 5.89 15.28 -17.27
N ALA A 16 6.38 16.47 -16.97
CA ALA A 16 7.20 17.26 -17.89
C ALA A 16 8.53 16.56 -18.26
N ASP A 17 9.10 15.81 -17.32
CA ASP A 17 10.28 14.96 -17.53
C ASP A 17 9.98 13.66 -18.32
N GLY A 18 8.71 13.43 -18.68
CA GLY A 18 8.29 12.30 -19.50
C GLY A 18 7.79 11.08 -18.72
N CYS A 19 7.52 11.20 -17.43
CA CYS A 19 6.85 10.12 -16.66
C CYS A 19 5.45 9.86 -17.22
N ARG A 20 5.12 8.58 -17.40
CA ARG A 20 3.88 8.11 -18.04
C ARG A 20 2.80 7.71 -17.03
N ALA A 21 3.12 7.70 -15.75
CA ALA A 21 2.19 7.52 -14.63
C ALA A 21 2.80 8.14 -13.38
N ILE A 22 1.95 8.48 -12.42
CA ILE A 22 2.34 8.97 -11.10
C ILE A 22 1.83 8.01 -10.03
N VAL A 23 2.72 7.62 -9.10
CA VAL A 23 2.37 6.76 -7.96
C VAL A 23 2.78 7.45 -6.67
N GLY A 24 1.85 7.51 -5.70
CA GLY A 24 2.12 8.06 -4.39
C GLY A 24 2.79 7.03 -3.47
N ALA A 25 3.91 7.41 -2.84
CA ALA A 25 4.70 6.52 -1.99
C ALA A 25 4.24 6.46 -0.52
N CYS A 26 3.08 7.00 -0.17
CA CYS A 26 2.54 6.92 1.19
C CYS A 26 1.08 6.48 1.11
N GLY A 27 0.71 5.44 1.88
CA GLY A 27 -0.65 4.91 1.86
C GLY A 27 -1.72 5.97 2.16
N TYR A 28 -1.42 6.89 3.08
CA TYR A 28 -2.34 7.99 3.43
C TYR A 28 -2.51 9.06 2.35
N PHE A 29 -1.72 9.02 1.28
CA PHE A 29 -1.93 9.88 0.10
C PHE A 29 -3.17 9.48 -0.71
N ALA A 30 -3.81 8.36 -0.41
CA ALA A 30 -5.12 8.01 -0.96
C ALA A 30 -6.12 9.16 -0.90
N LYS A 31 -6.11 9.95 0.18
CA LYS A 31 -6.98 11.14 0.35
C LYS A 31 -6.81 12.21 -0.74
N PHE A 32 -5.75 12.16 -1.53
CA PHE A 32 -5.49 13.07 -2.65
C PHE A 32 -5.74 12.41 -4.01
N GLN A 33 -6.20 11.15 -4.03
CA GLN A 33 -6.37 10.36 -5.25
C GLN A 33 -7.16 11.09 -6.32
N ARG A 34 -8.30 11.63 -5.94
CA ARG A 34 -9.22 12.27 -6.88
C ARG A 34 -8.63 13.56 -7.45
N GLU A 35 -8.18 14.47 -6.58
CA GLU A 35 -7.65 15.77 -6.99
C GLU A 35 -6.41 15.62 -7.85
N MET A 36 -5.52 14.68 -7.52
CA MET A 36 -4.33 14.40 -8.33
C MET A 36 -4.69 13.83 -9.69
N ALA A 37 -5.63 12.88 -9.75
CA ALA A 37 -6.06 12.27 -11.00
C ALA A 37 -6.82 13.25 -11.92
N GLU A 38 -7.59 14.17 -11.37
CA GLU A 38 -8.29 15.23 -12.13
C GLU A 38 -7.32 16.29 -12.69
N SER A 39 -6.13 16.45 -12.07
CA SER A 39 -5.19 17.52 -12.40
C SER A 39 -4.09 17.11 -13.39
N LEU A 40 -3.83 15.82 -13.57
CA LEU A 40 -2.70 15.32 -14.35
C LEU A 40 -3.16 14.56 -15.62
N PRO A 41 -2.43 14.70 -16.75
CA PRO A 41 -2.81 14.08 -18.03
C PRO A 41 -2.37 12.60 -18.16
N VAL A 42 -1.88 12.01 -17.08
CA VAL A 42 -1.38 10.63 -17.02
C VAL A 42 -2.12 9.84 -15.92
N PRO A 43 -2.13 8.51 -15.98
CA PRO A 43 -2.66 7.71 -14.87
C PRO A 43 -2.00 8.06 -13.54
N VAL A 44 -2.82 8.18 -12.48
CA VAL A 44 -2.38 8.52 -11.13
C VAL A 44 -2.94 7.52 -10.14
N ILE A 45 -2.07 6.93 -9.30
CA ILE A 45 -2.48 6.08 -8.18
C ILE A 45 -1.70 6.49 -6.94
N MET A 46 -2.39 7.07 -5.96
CA MET A 46 -1.75 7.74 -4.83
C MET A 46 -1.46 6.84 -3.63
N SER A 47 -1.84 5.56 -3.67
CA SER A 47 -1.68 4.67 -2.50
C SER A 47 -1.71 3.20 -2.88
N SER A 48 -0.94 2.37 -2.16
CA SER A 48 -1.06 0.91 -2.19
C SER A 48 -2.48 0.43 -1.86
N LEU A 49 -3.25 1.20 -1.07
CA LEU A 49 -4.65 0.91 -0.74
C LEU A 49 -5.58 0.87 -1.97
N CYS A 50 -5.21 1.51 -3.06
CA CYS A 50 -5.98 1.45 -4.31
C CYS A 50 -6.02 0.04 -4.93
N GLN A 51 -5.17 -0.90 -4.46
CA GLN A 51 -5.22 -2.31 -4.84
C GLN A 51 -6.34 -3.09 -4.13
N VAL A 52 -6.87 -2.58 -3.01
CA VAL A 52 -7.86 -3.28 -2.17
C VAL A 52 -9.06 -3.81 -2.95
N PRO A 53 -9.75 -3.02 -3.81
CA PRO A 53 -10.89 -3.54 -4.57
C PRO A 53 -10.53 -4.69 -5.50
N MET A 54 -9.36 -4.65 -6.13
CA MET A 54 -8.88 -5.69 -7.03
C MET A 54 -8.52 -6.97 -6.25
N ILE A 55 -7.85 -6.83 -5.11
CA ILE A 55 -7.50 -7.96 -4.25
C ILE A 55 -8.77 -8.63 -3.73
N LEU A 56 -9.71 -7.86 -3.18
CA LEU A 56 -10.99 -8.38 -2.70
C LEU A 56 -11.79 -9.08 -3.79
N GLY A 57 -11.77 -8.56 -5.03
CA GLY A 57 -12.39 -9.19 -6.19
C GLY A 57 -11.79 -10.57 -6.55
N SER A 58 -10.60 -10.89 -6.08
CA SER A 58 -9.94 -12.19 -6.24
C SER A 58 -10.25 -13.19 -5.12
N LEU A 59 -10.84 -12.73 -4.02
CA LEU A 59 -11.19 -13.54 -2.86
C LEU A 59 -12.64 -14.04 -2.92
N ARG A 60 -12.95 -15.07 -2.14
CA ARG A 60 -14.33 -15.52 -1.95
C ARG A 60 -15.10 -14.51 -1.09
N PRO A 61 -16.43 -14.39 -1.25
CA PRO A 61 -17.25 -13.46 -0.46
C PRO A 61 -17.15 -13.65 1.07
N SER A 62 -16.80 -14.86 1.52
CA SER A 62 -16.63 -15.18 2.95
C SER A 62 -15.23 -14.88 3.48
N GLU A 63 -14.28 -14.54 2.61
CA GLU A 63 -12.87 -14.28 2.95
C GLU A 63 -12.62 -12.80 3.18
N GLN A 64 -11.52 -12.49 3.84
CA GLN A 64 -11.15 -11.14 4.24
C GLN A 64 -9.74 -10.79 3.75
N LEU A 65 -9.51 -9.51 3.51
CA LEU A 65 -8.19 -8.95 3.30
C LEU A 65 -7.66 -8.38 4.62
N GLY A 66 -6.47 -8.81 5.00
CA GLY A 66 -5.72 -8.21 6.10
C GLY A 66 -4.89 -7.03 5.61
N ILE A 67 -4.94 -5.91 6.31
CA ILE A 67 -4.09 -4.73 6.05
C ILE A 67 -3.17 -4.53 7.25
N VAL A 68 -1.87 -4.56 7.02
CA VAL A 68 -0.86 -4.08 7.97
C VAL A 68 -0.51 -2.65 7.58
N CYS A 69 -0.80 -1.70 8.46
CA CYS A 69 -0.59 -0.28 8.20
C CYS A 69 0.37 0.36 9.22
N ALA A 70 0.94 1.48 8.87
CA ALA A 70 1.83 2.21 9.74
C ALA A 70 1.12 2.72 11.01
N SER A 71 -0.12 3.21 10.87
CA SER A 71 -0.95 3.72 11.98
C SER A 71 -2.42 3.45 11.69
N LYS A 72 -3.01 2.54 12.44
CA LYS A 72 -4.44 2.21 12.33
C LYS A 72 -5.36 3.41 12.61
N PRO A 73 -5.10 4.25 13.63
CA PRO A 73 -5.92 5.44 13.86
C PRO A 73 -5.90 6.46 12.70
N SER A 74 -4.82 6.46 11.90
CA SER A 74 -4.68 7.36 10.74
C SER A 74 -5.35 6.82 9.47
N LEU A 75 -5.71 5.54 9.45
CA LEU A 75 -6.40 4.88 8.34
C LEU A 75 -7.92 4.96 8.54
N ASP A 76 -8.47 6.15 8.34
CA ASP A 76 -9.88 6.42 8.52
C ASP A 76 -10.75 5.98 7.32
N ALA A 77 -12.05 5.97 7.51
CA ALA A 77 -13.03 5.59 6.48
C ALA A 77 -12.94 6.51 5.23
N ALA A 78 -12.59 7.77 5.40
CA ALA A 78 -12.45 8.71 4.29
C ALA A 78 -11.22 8.38 3.42
N THR A 79 -10.11 7.98 4.04
CA THR A 79 -8.91 7.52 3.34
C THR A 79 -9.18 6.23 2.55
N LEU A 80 -9.87 5.27 3.15
CA LEU A 80 -10.28 4.03 2.47
C LEU A 80 -11.24 4.31 1.31
N ALA A 81 -12.25 5.14 1.52
CA ALA A 81 -13.19 5.54 0.47
C ALA A 81 -12.48 6.24 -0.70
N ALA A 82 -11.51 7.11 -0.43
CA ALA A 82 -10.71 7.78 -1.46
C ALA A 82 -9.84 6.80 -2.28
N ALA A 83 -9.45 5.66 -1.69
CA ALA A 83 -8.79 4.55 -2.39
C ALA A 83 -9.78 3.64 -3.16
N GLY A 84 -11.07 3.96 -3.19
CA GLY A 84 -12.10 3.16 -3.86
C GLY A 84 -12.61 1.97 -3.05
N VAL A 85 -12.35 1.94 -1.74
CA VAL A 85 -12.78 0.86 -0.85
C VAL A 85 -14.21 1.13 -0.37
N ALA A 86 -15.11 0.18 -0.56
CA ALA A 86 -16.49 0.29 -0.09
C ALA A 86 -16.55 0.21 1.46
N PRO A 87 -17.51 0.89 2.11
CA PRO A 87 -17.59 0.95 3.57
C PRO A 87 -17.77 -0.41 4.26
N ASP A 88 -18.40 -1.36 3.58
CA ASP A 88 -18.69 -2.72 4.06
C ASP A 88 -17.67 -3.77 3.58
N SER A 89 -16.55 -3.32 3.01
CA SER A 89 -15.48 -4.21 2.55
C SER A 89 -14.98 -5.10 3.69
N PRO A 90 -14.79 -6.42 3.45
CA PRO A 90 -14.36 -7.37 4.48
C PRO A 90 -12.87 -7.21 4.79
N LEU A 91 -12.53 -6.18 5.55
CA LEU A 91 -11.17 -5.83 5.93
C LEU A 91 -10.88 -6.13 7.40
N VAL A 92 -9.65 -6.53 7.68
CA VAL A 92 -9.05 -6.60 9.01
C VAL A 92 -7.80 -5.74 9.02
N VAL A 93 -7.75 -4.72 9.89
CA VAL A 93 -6.66 -3.74 9.91
C VAL A 93 -5.89 -3.81 11.23
N TYR A 94 -4.56 -4.01 11.12
CA TYR A 94 -3.61 -3.96 12.22
C TYR A 94 -2.56 -2.88 11.93
N GLY A 95 -2.28 -2.05 12.94
CA GLY A 95 -1.28 -0.98 12.87
C GLY A 95 0.02 -1.34 13.57
N LEU A 96 1.06 -0.60 13.24
CA LEU A 96 2.40 -0.68 13.83
C LEU A 96 2.71 0.51 14.74
N GLU A 97 1.70 1.34 15.05
CA GLU A 97 1.86 2.52 15.91
C GLU A 97 2.34 2.22 17.33
N GLU A 98 2.09 1.00 17.83
CA GLU A 98 2.56 0.54 19.14
C GLU A 98 3.88 -0.28 19.05
N SER A 99 4.37 -0.58 17.85
CA SER A 99 5.64 -1.27 17.64
C SER A 99 6.80 -0.30 17.83
N GLU A 100 7.68 -0.58 18.77
CA GLU A 100 8.65 0.41 19.28
C GLU A 100 9.62 0.89 18.19
N GLU A 101 10.25 -0.06 17.49
CA GLU A 101 11.26 0.29 16.49
C GLU A 101 10.61 0.95 15.26
N PHE A 102 9.50 0.39 14.76
CA PHE A 102 8.77 0.96 13.64
C PHE A 102 8.26 2.38 13.96
N ARG A 103 7.63 2.56 15.12
CA ARG A 103 7.12 3.84 15.55
C ARG A 103 8.22 4.89 15.67
N THR A 104 9.29 4.59 16.38
CA THR A 104 10.34 5.59 16.64
C THR A 104 11.15 5.92 15.39
N SER A 105 11.44 4.93 14.53
CA SER A 105 12.24 5.18 13.32
C SER A 105 11.43 5.72 12.16
N ILE A 106 10.22 5.23 11.93
CA ILE A 106 9.43 5.57 10.73
C ILE A 106 8.41 6.65 11.04
N LEU A 107 7.61 6.51 12.10
CA LEU A 107 6.57 7.50 12.40
C LEU A 107 7.11 8.75 13.09
N GLU A 108 8.10 8.62 13.98
CA GLU A 108 8.70 9.73 14.72
C GLU A 108 10.01 10.24 14.09
N GLY A 109 10.61 9.48 13.17
CA GLY A 109 11.77 9.92 12.39
C GLY A 109 13.04 10.10 13.20
N LYS A 110 13.41 9.13 14.07
CA LYS A 110 14.62 9.20 14.93
C LYS A 110 15.97 9.25 14.17
N GLY A 111 15.94 9.12 12.82
CA GLY A 111 17.12 9.30 11.98
C GLY A 111 17.98 8.05 11.76
N TRP A 112 17.68 6.93 12.39
CA TRP A 112 18.30 5.61 12.17
C TRP A 112 17.30 4.52 12.45
N MET A 113 17.54 3.31 11.95
CA MET A 113 16.61 2.19 12.05
C MET A 113 17.38 0.88 12.27
N ASP A 114 16.93 0.07 13.21
CA ASP A 114 17.32 -1.33 13.33
C ASP A 114 16.41 -2.18 12.42
N ASN A 115 16.93 -2.49 11.23
CA ASN A 115 16.16 -3.20 10.21
C ASN A 115 15.65 -4.57 10.69
N ALA A 116 16.42 -5.29 11.50
CA ALA A 116 16.02 -6.60 12.00
C ALA A 116 14.85 -6.50 13.00
N LYS A 117 14.83 -5.45 13.81
CA LYS A 117 13.71 -5.20 14.71
C LYS A 117 12.45 -4.80 13.96
N VAL A 118 12.55 -3.88 12.98
CA VAL A 118 11.41 -3.49 12.14
C VAL A 118 10.86 -4.72 11.41
N GLU A 119 11.71 -5.57 10.84
CA GLU A 119 11.29 -6.82 10.21
C GLU A 119 10.51 -7.70 11.18
N ALA A 120 11.04 -7.93 12.38
CA ALA A 120 10.37 -8.73 13.40
C ALA A 120 9.02 -8.17 13.82
N GLU A 121 8.89 -6.84 13.94
CA GLU A 121 7.64 -6.16 14.27
C GLU A 121 6.60 -6.25 13.14
N VAL A 122 6.99 -6.05 11.89
CA VAL A 122 6.11 -6.17 10.71
C VAL A 122 5.63 -7.61 10.56
N VAL A 123 6.55 -8.58 10.57
CA VAL A 123 6.24 -10.01 10.46
C VAL A 123 5.35 -10.46 11.63
N GLY A 124 5.71 -10.11 12.86
CA GLY A 124 4.94 -10.45 14.06
C GLY A 124 3.51 -9.92 14.02
N THR A 125 3.32 -8.69 13.53
CA THR A 125 1.99 -8.07 13.36
C THR A 125 1.18 -8.80 12.29
N ALA A 126 1.78 -9.16 11.15
CA ALA A 126 1.11 -9.89 10.08
C ALA A 126 0.70 -11.31 10.51
N VAL A 127 1.59 -12.03 11.21
CA VAL A 127 1.31 -13.37 11.77
C VAL A 127 0.16 -13.30 12.77
N ARG A 128 0.20 -12.34 13.71
CA ARG A 128 -0.89 -12.15 14.68
C ARG A 128 -2.21 -11.86 13.99
N LEU A 129 -2.23 -10.94 12.99
CA LEU A 129 -3.43 -10.63 12.21
C LEU A 129 -4.01 -11.89 11.57
N ALA A 130 -3.20 -12.68 10.88
CA ALA A 130 -3.64 -13.90 10.20
C ALA A 130 -4.12 -14.97 11.17
N HIS A 131 -3.43 -15.17 12.30
CA HIS A 131 -3.79 -16.16 13.32
C HIS A 131 -5.11 -15.82 14.03
N GLU A 132 -5.30 -14.56 14.41
CA GLU A 132 -6.52 -14.10 15.11
C GLU A 132 -7.74 -14.02 14.17
N ASN A 133 -7.51 -13.97 12.85
CA ASN A 133 -8.56 -13.82 11.85
C ASN A 133 -8.48 -14.89 10.75
N PRO A 134 -8.94 -16.12 10.99
CA PRO A 134 -8.77 -17.25 10.08
C PRO A 134 -9.49 -17.12 8.72
N ARG A 135 -10.34 -16.09 8.56
CA ARG A 135 -10.95 -15.75 7.26
C ARG A 135 -10.06 -14.87 6.39
N VAL A 136 -8.97 -14.32 6.92
CA VAL A 136 -7.99 -13.56 6.13
C VAL A 136 -7.26 -14.53 5.19
N ARG A 137 -7.26 -14.21 3.89
CA ARG A 137 -6.66 -15.02 2.82
C ARG A 137 -5.65 -14.27 1.95
N ALA A 138 -5.47 -12.99 2.23
CA ALA A 138 -4.52 -12.13 1.57
C ALA A 138 -4.07 -11.03 2.51
N LEU A 139 -2.88 -10.48 2.31
CA LEU A 139 -2.35 -9.36 3.07
C LEU A 139 -2.00 -8.20 2.14
N LEU A 140 -2.19 -6.99 2.62
CA LEU A 140 -1.69 -5.76 2.01
C LEU A 140 -0.85 -5.01 3.04
N LEU A 141 0.41 -4.73 2.70
CA LEU A 141 1.28 -3.85 3.45
C LEU A 141 1.05 -2.41 2.93
N GLU A 142 0.43 -1.58 3.77
CA GLU A 142 -0.02 -0.25 3.35
C GLU A 142 1.13 0.72 3.15
N CYS A 143 2.13 0.70 4.02
CA CYS A 143 3.23 1.67 4.05
C CYS A 143 4.31 1.34 3.02
N SER A 144 4.81 2.36 2.34
CA SER A 144 5.92 2.22 1.36
C SER A 144 7.27 1.83 1.97
N ASP A 145 7.39 1.83 3.29
CA ASP A 145 8.58 1.37 4.01
C ASP A 145 8.54 -0.14 4.35
N MET A 146 7.41 -0.82 4.08
CA MET A 146 7.23 -2.24 4.39
C MET A 146 7.64 -3.24 3.30
N PRO A 147 7.73 -2.90 2.00
CA PRO A 147 8.07 -3.87 0.95
C PRO A 147 9.33 -4.70 1.20
N PRO A 148 10.41 -4.19 1.83
CA PRO A 148 11.58 -5.00 2.17
C PRO A 148 11.26 -6.24 3.01
N TYR A 149 10.16 -6.23 3.76
CA TYR A 149 9.73 -7.31 4.66
C TYR A 149 8.62 -8.19 4.07
N ALA A 150 8.12 -7.87 2.88
CA ALA A 150 6.99 -8.59 2.25
C ALA A 150 7.27 -10.08 2.07
N LYS A 151 8.51 -10.45 1.69
CA LYS A 151 8.90 -11.86 1.55
C LYS A 151 8.87 -12.60 2.88
N SER A 152 9.40 -12.00 3.95
CA SER A 152 9.39 -12.58 5.30
C SER A 152 7.97 -12.72 5.84
N VAL A 153 7.10 -11.75 5.57
CA VAL A 153 5.66 -11.82 5.89
C VAL A 153 4.99 -12.98 5.14
N GLN A 154 5.26 -13.11 3.84
CA GLN A 154 4.71 -14.19 3.03
C GLN A 154 5.16 -15.57 3.53
N ASP A 155 6.44 -15.72 3.85
CA ASP A 155 6.99 -17.00 4.34
C ASP A 155 6.41 -17.37 5.71
N ALA A 156 6.25 -16.40 6.61
CA ALA A 156 5.74 -16.63 7.95
C ALA A 156 4.23 -16.91 8.00
N THR A 157 3.45 -16.31 7.07
CA THR A 157 1.99 -16.44 7.06
C THR A 157 1.48 -17.47 6.05
N GLY A 158 2.26 -17.77 5.01
CA GLY A 158 1.82 -18.58 3.86
C GLY A 158 0.75 -17.91 3.00
N LEU A 159 0.47 -16.61 3.21
CA LEU A 159 -0.56 -15.87 2.48
C LEU A 159 0.05 -15.04 1.34
N PRO A 160 -0.70 -14.78 0.25
CA PRO A 160 -0.32 -13.78 -0.74
C PRO A 160 -0.17 -12.40 -0.08
N VAL A 161 0.87 -11.66 -0.48
CA VAL A 161 1.18 -10.33 0.05
C VAL A 161 1.27 -9.33 -1.08
N TRP A 162 0.50 -8.25 -0.98
CA TRP A 162 0.57 -7.07 -1.84
C TRP A 162 1.19 -5.92 -1.06
N ASP A 163 1.84 -5.01 -1.76
CA ASP A 163 2.52 -3.86 -1.19
C ASP A 163 2.67 -2.72 -2.21
N PHE A 164 3.48 -1.73 -1.88
CA PHE A 164 3.78 -0.61 -2.77
C PHE A 164 4.52 -1.06 -4.05
N VAL A 165 5.41 -2.06 -3.96
CA VAL A 165 6.17 -2.56 -5.13
C VAL A 165 5.23 -3.26 -6.10
N THR A 166 4.32 -4.09 -5.61
CA THR A 166 3.31 -4.75 -6.48
C THR A 166 2.42 -3.74 -7.20
N LEU A 167 2.10 -2.61 -6.57
CA LEU A 167 1.38 -1.51 -7.20
C LEU A 167 2.21 -0.88 -8.32
N VAL A 168 3.48 -0.55 -8.05
CA VAL A 168 4.37 0.08 -9.03
C VAL A 168 4.58 -0.84 -10.24
N ASP A 169 4.82 -2.12 -10.02
CA ASP A 169 5.00 -3.11 -11.09
C ASP A 169 3.75 -3.23 -11.96
N TRP A 170 2.57 -3.29 -11.34
CA TRP A 170 1.31 -3.35 -12.09
C TRP A 170 1.10 -2.11 -12.98
N ILE A 171 1.35 -0.91 -12.43
CA ILE A 171 1.24 0.35 -13.20
C ILE A 171 2.30 0.38 -14.30
N TYR A 172 3.55 0.02 -13.99
CA TYR A 172 4.63 -0.01 -14.96
C TYR A 172 4.30 -0.91 -16.14
N GLU A 173 3.83 -2.12 -15.92
CA GLU A 173 3.40 -3.05 -16.97
C GLU A 173 2.19 -2.51 -17.77
N GLY A 174 1.40 -1.59 -17.20
CA GLY A 174 0.32 -0.90 -17.90
C GLY A 174 0.81 0.16 -18.89
N VAL A 175 1.79 0.97 -18.47
CA VAL A 175 2.26 2.13 -19.25
C VAL A 175 3.49 1.87 -20.09
N VAL A 176 4.24 0.79 -19.81
CA VAL A 176 5.43 0.36 -20.57
C VAL A 176 5.23 -1.07 -21.06
N LYS A 177 4.71 -1.22 -22.28
CA LYS A 177 4.50 -2.55 -22.87
C LYS A 177 5.79 -3.14 -23.42
N ARG A 178 5.99 -4.43 -23.15
CA ARG A 178 7.05 -5.24 -23.74
C ARG A 178 6.55 -5.90 -25.01
N GLU A 179 7.44 -6.03 -26.01
CA GLU A 179 7.19 -6.84 -27.17
C GLU A 179 7.37 -8.32 -26.82
N PHE A 180 6.36 -9.13 -27.09
CA PHE A 180 6.49 -10.59 -26.95
C PHE A 180 7.05 -11.18 -28.25
N LYS A 181 8.18 -11.90 -28.15
CA LYS A 181 8.80 -12.63 -29.27
C LYS A 181 8.67 -14.12 -28.99
N GLY A 182 8.00 -14.82 -29.90
CA GLY A 182 7.81 -16.28 -29.80
C GLY A 182 6.45 -16.72 -30.35
N PHE A 183 6.25 -18.03 -30.32
CA PHE A 183 4.96 -18.63 -30.66
C PHE A 183 4.06 -18.63 -29.40
N MET A 184 2.80 -18.24 -29.58
CA MET A 184 1.74 -18.47 -28.61
C MET A 184 1.00 -19.74 -28.98
#